data_6b0d2283afaf0efe20177a7b0810623a
#
_entry.id   6b0d2283afaf0efe20177a7b0810623a
#
_cell.length_a   1.000
_cell.length_b   1.000
_cell.length_c   1.000
_cell.angle_alpha   90.00
_cell.angle_beta   90.00
_cell.angle_gamma   90.00
#
_symmetry.space_group_name_H-M   'P 1'
#
loop_
_entity.id
_entity.type
_entity.pdbx_description
1 polymer ?
#
loop_
_entity_poly.entity_id
_entity_poly.type
_entity_poly.pdbx_seq_one_letter_code
_entity_poly.pdbx_strand_id
1 'polypeptide(L)'
;KQIFDGLTISVKPGQIIGITGPVACGKSTLGKIFLGEVPYTGHVLLNGKELSEYSDKERRSMVGWQGHDPELLADSVRNNVALGEEQIDVGRELSRVCLDREVSEMENGIDTLVGSCGVRLSGGQQARTALARTLSHAKPLIVLDDPFAALDRNTEEEIFRELKAMSKDRIILLISHRLYLFDQTDQVIWMENGQTQTGTHEKMLQIVPEYANLCKVWKEGADHA
;
A
#
# COMPACT_ATOMS: atom_id res chain seq x y z
N LYS A 1 13.46 -7.10 -20.47
CA LYS A 1 14.58 -6.96 -19.53
C LYS A 1 14.15 -7.53 -18.19
N GLN A 2 14.93 -8.45 -17.61
CA GLN A 2 14.71 -8.95 -16.26
C GLN A 2 14.94 -7.80 -15.26
N ILE A 3 14.00 -7.61 -14.33
CA ILE A 3 14.02 -6.52 -13.36
C ILE A 3 14.56 -7.03 -12.02
N PHE A 4 14.11 -8.20 -11.58
CA PHE A 4 14.63 -8.90 -10.40
C PHE A 4 14.52 -10.41 -10.57
N ASP A 5 15.21 -11.16 -9.72
CA ASP A 5 15.26 -12.62 -9.73
C ASP A 5 15.30 -13.18 -8.30
N GLY A 6 14.97 -14.45 -8.17
CA GLY A 6 15.19 -15.23 -6.96
C GLY A 6 14.27 -14.93 -5.79
N LEU A 7 13.10 -14.28 -6.01
CA LEU A 7 12.12 -14.08 -4.95
C LEU A 7 11.39 -15.39 -4.62
N THR A 8 11.56 -15.86 -3.40
CA THR A 8 10.77 -16.96 -2.84
C THR A 8 10.24 -16.55 -1.48
N ILE A 9 8.92 -16.46 -1.36
CA ILE A 9 8.23 -16.08 -0.12
C ILE A 9 6.89 -16.82 -0.03
N SER A 10 6.49 -17.16 1.19
CA SER A 10 5.15 -17.64 1.48
C SER A 10 4.51 -16.71 2.51
N VAL A 11 3.32 -16.24 2.21
CA VAL A 11 2.56 -15.33 3.06
C VAL A 11 1.16 -15.88 3.32
N LYS A 12 0.59 -15.51 4.46
CA LYS A 12 -0.75 -15.96 4.90
C LYS A 12 -1.60 -14.76 5.27
N PRO A 13 -2.93 -14.88 5.22
CA PRO A 13 -3.81 -13.90 5.86
C PRO A 13 -3.37 -13.63 7.30
N GLY A 14 -3.44 -12.40 7.72
CA GLY A 14 -2.91 -11.93 9.00
C GLY A 14 -1.56 -11.22 8.89
N GLN A 15 -0.92 -11.20 7.72
CA GLN A 15 0.43 -10.69 7.57
C GLN A 15 0.49 -9.39 6.77
N ILE A 16 1.37 -8.49 7.22
CA ILE A 16 1.82 -7.30 6.49
C ILE A 16 3.26 -7.53 6.06
N ILE A 17 3.52 -7.42 4.76
CA ILE A 17 4.85 -7.58 4.18
C ILE A 17 5.38 -6.23 3.73
N GLY A 18 6.44 -5.75 4.36
CA GLY A 18 7.15 -4.54 3.93
C GLY A 18 8.02 -4.82 2.71
N ILE A 19 7.90 -4.00 1.67
CA ILE A 19 8.72 -4.10 0.45
C ILE A 19 9.50 -2.81 0.31
N THR A 20 10.83 -2.89 0.28
CA THR A 20 11.69 -1.72 0.20
C THR A 20 12.97 -2.00 -0.60
N GLY A 21 13.75 -0.95 -0.83
CA GLY A 21 14.98 -0.97 -1.60
C GLY A 21 15.21 0.36 -2.33
N PRO A 22 16.32 0.55 -3.02
CA PRO A 22 16.63 1.76 -3.78
C PRO A 22 15.53 2.17 -4.78
N VAL A 23 15.56 3.42 -5.20
CA VAL A 23 14.66 3.91 -6.25
C VAL A 23 14.89 3.12 -7.54
N ALA A 24 13.80 2.81 -8.26
CA ALA A 24 13.82 2.07 -9.54
C ALA A 24 14.33 0.62 -9.46
N CYS A 25 14.39 -0.02 -8.29
CA CYS A 25 14.79 -1.43 -8.16
C CYS A 25 13.69 -2.45 -8.51
N GLY A 26 12.44 -2.00 -8.79
CA GLY A 26 11.36 -2.87 -9.25
C GLY A 26 10.25 -3.15 -8.25
N LYS A 27 10.16 -2.42 -7.13
CA LYS A 27 9.13 -2.63 -6.09
C LYS A 27 7.70 -2.56 -6.65
N SER A 28 7.38 -1.49 -7.35
CA SER A 28 6.06 -1.31 -8.00
C SER A 28 5.81 -2.39 -9.07
N THR A 29 6.86 -2.84 -9.75
CA THR A 29 6.77 -3.94 -10.73
C THR A 29 6.37 -5.24 -10.05
N LEU A 30 6.92 -5.54 -8.87
CA LEU A 30 6.52 -6.71 -8.09
C LEU A 30 5.03 -6.65 -7.74
N GLY A 31 4.53 -5.50 -7.29
CA GLY A 31 3.09 -5.31 -7.02
C GLY A 31 2.21 -5.51 -8.27
N LYS A 32 2.64 -5.01 -9.42
CA LYS A 32 1.91 -5.12 -10.69
C LYS A 32 1.82 -6.54 -11.24
N ILE A 33 2.67 -7.47 -10.81
CA ILE A 33 2.54 -8.90 -11.14
C ILE A 33 1.16 -9.42 -10.71
N PHE A 34 0.70 -9.06 -9.50
CA PHE A 34 -0.60 -9.52 -8.97
C PHE A 34 -1.79 -8.99 -9.76
N LEU A 35 -1.64 -7.88 -10.48
CA LEU A 35 -2.65 -7.36 -11.41
C LEU A 35 -2.63 -8.05 -12.77
N GLY A 36 -1.58 -8.83 -13.07
CA GLY A 36 -1.36 -9.43 -14.38
C GLY A 36 -0.84 -8.43 -15.44
N GLU A 37 -0.34 -7.27 -15.01
CA GLU A 37 0.16 -6.23 -15.92
C GLU A 37 1.61 -6.46 -16.36
N VAL A 38 2.34 -7.31 -15.65
CA VAL A 38 3.75 -7.57 -15.90
C VAL A 38 3.98 -9.08 -16.02
N PRO A 39 4.70 -9.53 -17.07
CA PRO A 39 5.05 -10.93 -17.20
C PRO A 39 6.09 -11.33 -16.14
N TYR A 40 6.02 -12.58 -15.69
CA TYR A 40 6.96 -13.18 -14.76
C TYR A 40 7.35 -14.60 -15.19
N THR A 41 8.42 -15.12 -14.60
CA THR A 41 8.82 -16.52 -14.69
C THR A 41 8.80 -17.14 -13.30
N GLY A 42 8.60 -18.44 -13.19
CA GLY A 42 8.42 -19.14 -11.92
C GLY A 42 6.94 -19.26 -11.56
N HIS A 43 6.63 -19.37 -10.27
CA HIS A 43 5.28 -19.64 -9.78
C HIS A 43 4.79 -18.54 -8.84
N VAL A 44 3.59 -18.03 -9.10
CA VAL A 44 2.87 -17.13 -8.19
C VAL A 44 1.53 -17.76 -7.87
N LEU A 45 1.37 -18.21 -6.64
CA LEU A 45 0.17 -18.90 -6.20
C LEU A 45 -0.69 -17.98 -5.33
N LEU A 46 -1.97 -17.85 -5.67
CA LEU A 46 -3.00 -17.28 -4.80
C LEU A 46 -3.97 -18.39 -4.40
N ASN A 47 -4.12 -18.63 -3.11
CA ASN A 47 -4.95 -19.73 -2.58
C ASN A 47 -4.64 -21.10 -3.22
N GLY A 48 -3.36 -21.36 -3.50
CA GLY A 48 -2.90 -22.63 -4.09
C GLY A 48 -3.12 -22.79 -5.59
N LYS A 49 -3.71 -21.79 -6.28
CA LYS A 49 -3.90 -21.77 -7.73
C LYS A 49 -2.93 -20.78 -8.37
N GLU A 50 -2.36 -21.14 -9.52
CA GLU A 50 -1.45 -20.27 -10.27
C GLU A 50 -2.14 -18.95 -10.69
N LEU A 51 -1.45 -17.83 -10.51
CA LEU A 51 -1.95 -16.51 -10.86
C LEU A 51 -2.32 -16.40 -12.34
N SER A 52 -1.58 -17.07 -13.21
CA SER A 52 -1.84 -17.12 -14.66
C SER A 52 -3.13 -17.84 -15.04
N GLU A 53 -3.66 -18.69 -14.16
CA GLU A 53 -4.92 -19.40 -14.38
C GLU A 53 -6.16 -18.61 -13.98
N TYR A 54 -5.98 -17.47 -13.33
CA TYR A 54 -7.09 -16.57 -13.00
C TYR A 54 -7.41 -15.67 -14.18
N SER A 55 -8.69 -15.53 -14.49
CA SER A 55 -9.18 -14.48 -15.39
C SER A 55 -8.96 -13.09 -14.80
N ASP A 56 -8.96 -12.05 -15.63
CA ASP A 56 -8.84 -10.66 -15.18
C ASP A 56 -9.93 -10.28 -14.15
N LYS A 57 -11.14 -10.79 -14.34
CA LYS A 57 -12.26 -10.57 -13.41
C LYS A 57 -11.98 -11.18 -12.03
N GLU A 58 -11.48 -12.41 -12.01
CA GLU A 58 -11.13 -13.11 -10.76
C GLU A 58 -9.99 -12.38 -10.04
N ARG A 59 -8.91 -12.00 -10.76
CA ARG A 59 -7.79 -11.24 -10.17
C ARG A 59 -8.26 -9.93 -9.54
N ARG A 60 -9.09 -9.15 -10.25
CA ARG A 60 -9.67 -7.90 -9.71
C ARG A 60 -10.57 -8.11 -8.50
N SER A 61 -11.16 -9.29 -8.33
CA SER A 61 -11.94 -9.62 -7.13
C SER A 61 -11.06 -9.98 -5.94
N MET A 62 -9.80 -10.34 -6.16
CA MET A 62 -8.87 -10.82 -5.13
C MET A 62 -7.79 -9.80 -4.76
N VAL A 63 -7.44 -8.88 -5.65
CA VAL A 63 -6.35 -7.93 -5.47
C VAL A 63 -6.88 -6.51 -5.43
N GLY A 64 -6.65 -5.81 -4.31
CA GLY A 64 -6.80 -4.36 -4.19
C GLY A 64 -5.46 -3.69 -4.45
N TRP A 65 -5.46 -2.61 -5.21
CA TRP A 65 -4.26 -1.88 -5.58
C TRP A 65 -4.40 -0.38 -5.35
N GLN A 66 -3.41 0.20 -4.68
CA GLN A 66 -3.18 1.63 -4.71
C GLN A 66 -1.79 1.89 -5.28
N GLY A 67 -1.71 2.63 -6.37
CA GLY A 67 -0.46 3.08 -6.98
C GLY A 67 0.15 4.26 -6.24
N HIS A 68 1.42 4.57 -6.58
CA HIS A 68 2.16 5.69 -6.02
C HIS A 68 1.49 7.05 -6.31
N ASP A 69 0.96 7.23 -7.52
CA ASP A 69 0.22 8.44 -7.91
C ASP A 69 -1.28 8.18 -7.75
N PRO A 70 -1.96 8.85 -6.80
CA PRO A 70 -3.38 8.64 -6.58
C PRO A 70 -4.21 9.25 -7.70
N GLU A 71 -4.92 8.41 -8.45
CA GLU A 71 -5.88 8.85 -9.46
C GLU A 71 -7.27 8.97 -8.85
N LEU A 72 -7.82 10.19 -8.81
CA LEU A 72 -9.18 10.45 -8.37
C LEU A 72 -10.10 10.75 -9.55
N LEU A 73 -11.33 10.29 -9.45
CA LEU A 73 -12.40 10.60 -10.40
C LEU A 73 -12.80 12.07 -10.24
N ALA A 74 -13.18 12.71 -11.33
CA ALA A 74 -13.76 14.06 -11.32
C ALA A 74 -15.19 14.06 -10.75
N ASP A 75 -15.32 13.63 -9.49
CA ASP A 75 -16.58 13.44 -8.78
C ASP A 75 -16.43 13.89 -7.31
N SER A 76 -17.41 13.63 -6.47
CA SER A 76 -17.35 13.91 -5.04
C SER A 76 -16.36 13.02 -4.30
N VAL A 77 -15.97 13.43 -3.07
CA VAL A 77 -15.22 12.57 -2.14
C VAL A 77 -15.98 11.27 -1.90
N ARG A 78 -17.30 11.35 -1.66
CA ARG A 78 -18.20 10.19 -1.50
C ARG A 78 -18.02 9.19 -2.66
N ASN A 79 -18.20 9.64 -3.88
CA ASN A 79 -18.13 8.77 -5.06
C ASN A 79 -16.72 8.26 -5.33
N ASN A 80 -15.69 9.03 -4.96
CA ASN A 80 -14.32 8.55 -5.01
C ASN A 80 -14.05 7.40 -4.03
N VAL A 81 -14.64 7.42 -2.83
CA VAL A 81 -14.46 6.36 -1.83
C VAL A 81 -15.37 5.17 -2.12
N ALA A 82 -16.67 5.42 -2.31
CA ALA A 82 -17.68 4.37 -2.40
C ALA A 82 -17.84 3.77 -3.80
N LEU A 83 -17.39 4.43 -4.88
CA LEU A 83 -17.55 3.99 -6.29
C LEU A 83 -19.00 3.60 -6.63
N GLY A 84 -19.98 4.29 -6.04
CA GLY A 84 -21.40 4.05 -6.23
C GLY A 84 -21.99 2.92 -5.37
N GLU A 85 -21.23 2.30 -4.48
CA GLU A 85 -21.74 1.28 -3.56
C GLU A 85 -22.38 1.93 -2.33
N GLU A 86 -23.72 1.90 -2.24
CA GLU A 86 -24.50 2.57 -1.19
C GLU A 86 -24.26 2.00 0.22
N GLN A 87 -23.82 0.73 0.32
CA GLN A 87 -23.56 0.07 1.59
C GLN A 87 -22.23 0.52 2.27
N ILE A 88 -21.39 1.30 1.57
CA ILE A 88 -20.13 1.78 2.12
C ILE A 88 -20.38 3.00 3.00
N ASP A 89 -20.05 2.90 4.27
CA ASP A 89 -20.01 4.03 5.20
C ASP A 89 -18.76 4.89 4.94
N VAL A 90 -18.93 5.89 4.08
CA VAL A 90 -17.85 6.79 3.66
C VAL A 90 -17.24 7.53 4.85
N GLY A 91 -18.03 7.93 5.84
CA GLY A 91 -17.54 8.61 7.04
C GLY A 91 -16.55 7.73 7.82
N ARG A 92 -16.90 6.46 8.02
CA ARG A 92 -16.03 5.46 8.65
C ARG A 92 -14.74 5.23 7.86
N GLU A 93 -14.84 5.11 6.54
CA GLU A 93 -13.66 4.86 5.70
C GLU A 93 -12.72 6.08 5.66
N LEU A 94 -13.25 7.30 5.70
CA LEU A 94 -12.46 8.53 5.86
C LEU A 94 -11.78 8.61 7.23
N SER A 95 -12.47 8.20 8.30
CA SER A 95 -11.89 8.17 9.64
C SER A 95 -10.71 7.20 9.75
N ARG A 96 -10.76 6.04 9.06
CA ARG A 96 -9.65 5.07 8.99
C ARG A 96 -8.36 5.64 8.41
N VAL A 97 -8.49 6.64 7.57
CA VAL A 97 -7.35 7.31 6.92
C VAL A 97 -7.12 8.73 7.46
N CYS A 98 -7.70 9.04 8.63
CA CYS A 98 -7.57 10.34 9.32
C CYS A 98 -7.95 11.52 8.42
N LEU A 99 -9.00 11.40 7.61
CA LEU A 99 -9.44 12.42 6.65
C LEU A 99 -10.85 12.98 6.98
N ASP A 100 -11.58 12.37 7.89
CA ASP A 100 -12.96 12.70 8.24
C ASP A 100 -13.12 14.16 8.71
N ARG A 101 -12.24 14.65 9.58
CA ARG A 101 -12.27 16.03 10.07
C ARG A 101 -12.07 17.04 8.95
N GLU A 102 -11.01 16.89 8.16
CA GLU A 102 -10.71 17.80 7.05
C GLU A 102 -11.84 17.84 6.02
N VAL A 103 -12.44 16.70 5.72
CA VAL A 103 -13.58 16.61 4.80
C VAL A 103 -14.82 17.25 5.43
N SER A 104 -15.06 17.11 6.73
CA SER A 104 -16.20 17.74 7.42
C SER A 104 -16.13 19.27 7.42
N GLU A 105 -14.94 19.85 7.35
CA GLU A 105 -14.69 21.29 7.26
C GLU A 105 -14.84 21.86 5.84
N MET A 106 -14.92 21.00 4.82
CA MET A 106 -15.17 21.43 3.43
C MET A 106 -16.63 21.90 3.27
N GLU A 107 -16.86 22.87 2.38
CA GLU A 107 -18.18 23.52 2.15
C GLU A 107 -19.33 22.51 1.96
N ASN A 108 -19.07 21.39 1.24
CA ASN A 108 -20.07 20.36 0.97
C ASN A 108 -19.72 19.01 1.64
N GLY A 109 -18.81 19.01 2.61
CA GLY A 109 -18.39 17.80 3.31
C GLY A 109 -18.00 16.68 2.34
N ILE A 110 -18.52 15.47 2.54
CA ILE A 110 -18.25 14.30 1.69
C ILE A 110 -18.79 14.45 0.25
N ASP A 111 -19.68 15.40 0.00
CA ASP A 111 -20.21 15.67 -1.35
C ASP A 111 -19.40 16.76 -2.08
N THR A 112 -18.29 17.20 -1.51
CA THR A 112 -17.35 18.13 -2.14
C THR A 112 -16.77 17.51 -3.41
N LEU A 113 -16.91 18.21 -4.54
CA LEU A 113 -16.32 17.81 -5.82
C LEU A 113 -14.81 18.02 -5.81
N VAL A 114 -14.05 16.96 -6.06
CA VAL A 114 -12.58 17.01 -6.02
C VAL A 114 -11.94 17.59 -7.28
N GLY A 115 -12.72 17.79 -8.33
CA GLY A 115 -12.26 18.30 -9.63
C GLY A 115 -11.52 17.24 -10.46
N SER A 116 -11.07 17.62 -11.65
CA SER A 116 -10.31 16.72 -12.52
C SER A 116 -9.02 16.29 -11.83
N CYS A 117 -8.79 14.98 -11.73
CA CYS A 117 -7.63 14.40 -11.04
C CYS A 117 -7.44 14.87 -9.58
N GLY A 118 -8.53 15.29 -8.90
CA GLY A 118 -8.46 15.69 -7.50
C GLY A 118 -7.82 17.06 -7.25
N VAL A 119 -7.72 17.92 -8.25
CA VAL A 119 -6.99 19.23 -8.20
C VAL A 119 -7.41 20.16 -7.05
N ARG A 120 -8.58 19.95 -6.45
CA ARG A 120 -9.09 20.71 -5.30
C ARG A 120 -8.65 20.18 -3.94
N LEU A 121 -8.00 19.04 -3.93
CA LEU A 121 -7.46 18.43 -2.71
C LEU A 121 -5.94 18.62 -2.64
N SER A 122 -5.39 18.74 -1.44
CA SER A 122 -3.94 18.64 -1.24
C SER A 122 -3.43 17.25 -1.61
N GLY A 123 -2.12 17.10 -1.87
CA GLY A 123 -1.54 15.79 -2.18
C GLY A 123 -1.83 14.74 -1.11
N GLY A 124 -1.74 15.10 0.17
CA GLY A 124 -2.07 14.21 1.29
C GLY A 124 -3.55 13.84 1.33
N GLN A 125 -4.45 14.77 1.03
CA GLN A 125 -5.89 14.48 0.94
C GLN A 125 -6.21 13.55 -0.24
N GLN A 126 -5.54 13.75 -1.38
CA GLN A 126 -5.69 12.87 -2.54
C GLN A 126 -5.24 11.44 -2.22
N ALA A 127 -4.04 11.30 -1.63
CA ALA A 127 -3.49 10.00 -1.24
C ALA A 127 -4.42 9.27 -0.25
N ARG A 128 -4.91 9.97 0.78
CA ARG A 128 -5.83 9.40 1.78
C ARG A 128 -7.21 9.06 1.18
N THR A 129 -7.74 9.87 0.26
CA THR A 129 -9.00 9.55 -0.44
C THR A 129 -8.85 8.27 -1.28
N ALA A 130 -7.74 8.12 -2.01
CA ALA A 130 -7.45 6.91 -2.77
C ALA A 130 -7.22 5.70 -1.85
N LEU A 131 -6.58 5.90 -0.70
CA LEU A 131 -6.40 4.86 0.29
C LEU A 131 -7.74 4.42 0.89
N ALA A 132 -8.62 5.37 1.28
CA ALA A 132 -9.96 5.07 1.75
C ALA A 132 -10.76 4.26 0.73
N ARG A 133 -10.70 4.61 -0.56
CA ARG A 133 -11.26 3.81 -1.67
C ARG A 133 -10.73 2.39 -1.66
N THR A 134 -9.42 2.21 -1.61
CA THR A 134 -8.79 0.89 -1.66
C THR A 134 -9.17 0.04 -0.46
N LEU A 135 -9.26 0.63 0.72
CA LEU A 135 -9.63 -0.05 1.96
C LEU A 135 -11.13 -0.34 2.06
N SER A 136 -12.01 0.54 1.56
CA SER A 136 -13.46 0.31 1.54
C SER A 136 -13.87 -0.87 0.65
N HIS A 137 -13.13 -1.08 -0.44
CA HIS A 137 -13.30 -2.23 -1.34
C HIS A 137 -12.26 -3.32 -1.08
N ALA A 138 -11.86 -3.49 0.18
CA ALA A 138 -10.75 -4.35 0.56
C ALA A 138 -10.89 -5.79 0.05
N LYS A 139 -9.82 -6.27 -0.56
CA LYS A 139 -9.70 -7.60 -1.16
C LYS A 139 -8.84 -8.51 -0.27
N PRO A 140 -8.81 -9.84 -0.52
CA PRO A 140 -7.93 -10.77 0.19
C PRO A 140 -6.44 -10.40 0.16
N LEU A 141 -5.97 -9.82 -0.95
CA LEU A 141 -4.64 -9.25 -1.10
C LEU A 141 -4.76 -7.75 -1.37
N ILE A 142 -4.10 -6.92 -0.58
CA ILE A 142 -4.02 -5.47 -0.78
C ILE A 142 -2.56 -5.12 -1.04
N VAL A 143 -2.30 -4.39 -2.12
CA VAL A 143 -0.98 -3.87 -2.47
C VAL A 143 -1.03 -2.35 -2.42
N LEU A 144 -0.21 -1.76 -1.59
CA LEU A 144 -0.11 -0.33 -1.36
C LEU A 144 1.29 0.15 -1.80
N ASP A 145 1.35 0.97 -2.83
CA ASP A 145 2.61 1.49 -3.37
C ASP A 145 2.84 2.92 -2.89
N ASP A 146 3.65 3.04 -1.85
CA ASP A 146 4.02 4.27 -1.12
C ASP A 146 2.81 5.11 -0.67
N PRO A 147 1.85 4.51 0.05
CA PRO A 147 0.58 5.15 0.39
C PRO A 147 0.75 6.36 1.32
N PHE A 148 1.93 6.53 1.91
CA PHE A 148 2.23 7.54 2.93
C PHE A 148 3.07 8.71 2.41
N ALA A 149 3.39 8.78 1.12
CA ALA A 149 4.37 9.72 0.55
C ALA A 149 4.13 11.20 0.91
N ALA A 150 2.88 11.61 1.11
CA ALA A 150 2.49 12.99 1.39
C ALA A 150 1.90 13.20 2.80
N LEU A 151 2.19 12.28 3.76
CA LEU A 151 1.62 12.32 5.10
C LEU A 151 2.69 12.68 6.14
N ASP A 152 2.23 13.25 7.26
CA ASP A 152 3.03 13.40 8.47
C ASP A 152 3.10 12.07 9.24
N ARG A 153 4.09 11.95 10.11
CA ARG A 153 4.39 10.72 10.84
C ARG A 153 3.23 10.23 11.73
N ASN A 154 2.55 11.13 12.42
CA ASN A 154 1.46 10.75 13.32
C ASN A 154 0.30 10.13 12.54
N THR A 155 -0.08 10.76 11.43
CA THR A 155 -1.10 10.27 10.51
C THR A 155 -0.71 8.91 9.93
N GLU A 156 0.56 8.72 9.54
CA GLU A 156 1.06 7.43 9.04
C GLU A 156 0.95 6.31 10.08
N GLU A 157 1.35 6.57 11.33
CA GLU A 157 1.28 5.59 12.42
C GLU A 157 -0.17 5.22 12.76
N GLU A 158 -1.10 6.18 12.67
CA GLU A 158 -2.54 5.91 12.87
C GLU A 158 -3.10 5.03 11.76
N ILE A 159 -2.83 5.38 10.51
CA ILE A 159 -3.28 4.58 9.36
C ILE A 159 -2.63 3.18 9.40
N PHE A 160 -1.35 3.07 9.77
CA PHE A 160 -0.70 1.77 9.88
C PHE A 160 -1.35 0.87 10.95
N ARG A 161 -1.81 1.43 12.06
CA ARG A 161 -2.59 0.69 13.08
C ARG A 161 -3.92 0.16 12.50
N GLU A 162 -4.60 0.95 11.67
CA GLU A 162 -5.80 0.50 10.95
C GLU A 162 -5.48 -0.62 9.95
N LEU A 163 -4.40 -0.50 9.18
CA LEU A 163 -3.94 -1.57 8.30
C LEU A 163 -3.66 -2.86 9.07
N LYS A 164 -3.04 -2.77 10.24
CA LYS A 164 -2.80 -3.91 11.12
C LYS A 164 -4.10 -4.56 11.63
N ALA A 165 -5.09 -3.76 11.97
CA ALA A 165 -6.41 -4.26 12.36
C ALA A 165 -7.12 -4.98 11.19
N MET A 166 -6.97 -4.45 9.97
CA MET A 166 -7.56 -5.01 8.75
C MET A 166 -6.82 -6.24 8.22
N SER A 167 -5.54 -6.42 8.54
CA SER A 167 -4.76 -7.55 8.00
C SER A 167 -5.19 -8.91 8.54
N LYS A 168 -5.95 -8.99 9.64
CA LYS A 168 -6.31 -10.25 10.33
C LYS A 168 -6.85 -11.36 9.41
N ASP A 169 -7.57 -10.99 8.37
CA ASP A 169 -8.21 -11.89 7.41
C ASP A 169 -7.69 -11.73 5.97
N ARG A 170 -6.63 -10.94 5.78
CA ARG A 170 -6.07 -10.62 4.46
C ARG A 170 -4.56 -10.43 4.51
N ILE A 171 -3.96 -10.33 3.34
CA ILE A 171 -2.53 -10.03 3.17
C ILE A 171 -2.40 -8.58 2.74
N ILE A 172 -1.45 -7.84 3.32
CA ILE A 172 -1.10 -6.49 2.90
C ILE A 172 0.37 -6.47 2.46
N LEU A 173 0.61 -6.07 1.21
CA LEU A 173 1.94 -5.76 0.69
C LEU A 173 2.11 -4.24 0.75
N LEU A 174 3.00 -3.78 1.61
CA LEU A 174 3.30 -2.37 1.80
C LEU A 174 4.65 -2.02 1.16
N ILE A 175 4.61 -1.41 -0.01
CA ILE A 175 5.79 -0.84 -0.64
C ILE A 175 6.00 0.53 -0.01
N SER A 176 7.14 0.76 0.64
CA SER A 176 7.42 2.04 1.27
C SER A 176 8.92 2.30 1.41
N HIS A 177 9.25 3.57 1.42
CA HIS A 177 10.56 4.08 1.83
C HIS A 177 10.61 4.45 3.32
N ARG A 178 9.50 4.42 4.04
CA ARG A 178 9.32 4.79 5.46
C ARG A 178 9.65 3.60 6.37
N LEU A 179 10.93 3.32 6.58
CA LEU A 179 11.40 2.08 7.21
C LEU A 179 11.12 2.00 8.72
N TYR A 180 10.75 3.08 9.38
CA TYR A 180 10.44 3.08 10.82
C TYR A 180 9.14 2.28 11.15
N LEU A 181 8.30 1.99 10.15
CA LEU A 181 7.12 1.12 10.31
C LEU A 181 7.45 -0.37 10.10
N PHE A 182 8.65 -0.69 9.60
CA PHE A 182 8.99 -2.05 9.17
C PHE A 182 9.33 -2.99 10.33
N ASP A 183 9.62 -2.48 11.51
CA ASP A 183 9.73 -3.25 12.75
C ASP A 183 8.39 -3.85 13.20
N GLN A 184 7.27 -3.33 12.65
CA GLN A 184 5.92 -3.79 12.92
C GLN A 184 5.35 -4.69 11.81
N THR A 185 6.10 -4.92 10.72
CA THR A 185 5.71 -5.85 9.65
C THR A 185 6.13 -7.28 9.98
N ASP A 186 5.43 -8.26 9.41
CA ASP A 186 5.72 -9.68 9.67
C ASP A 186 6.95 -10.17 8.92
N GLN A 187 7.15 -9.64 7.71
CA GLN A 187 8.33 -9.90 6.88
C GLN A 187 8.70 -8.66 6.08
N VAL A 188 9.95 -8.61 5.66
CA VAL A 188 10.50 -7.58 4.79
C VAL A 188 11.06 -8.24 3.53
N ILE A 189 10.77 -7.65 2.38
CA ILE A 189 11.42 -7.93 1.10
C ILE A 189 12.33 -6.75 0.77
N TRP A 190 13.64 -6.99 0.76
CA TRP A 190 14.62 -6.05 0.23
C TRP A 190 14.89 -6.36 -1.23
N MET A 191 14.82 -5.34 -2.07
CA MET A 191 15.09 -5.45 -3.52
C MET A 191 16.23 -4.52 -3.91
N GLU A 192 17.29 -5.07 -4.46
CA GLU A 192 18.44 -4.29 -4.92
C GLU A 192 19.20 -5.01 -6.03
N ASN A 193 19.66 -4.26 -7.05
CA ASN A 193 20.48 -4.76 -8.17
C ASN A 193 19.91 -6.02 -8.85
N GLY A 194 18.59 -6.12 -8.95
CA GLY A 194 17.88 -7.26 -9.54
C GLY A 194 17.81 -8.49 -8.65
N GLN A 195 18.25 -8.42 -7.40
CA GLN A 195 18.17 -9.50 -6.42
C GLN A 195 17.17 -9.18 -5.32
N THR A 196 16.67 -10.22 -4.64
CA THR A 196 15.74 -10.08 -3.53
C THR A 196 16.25 -10.83 -2.31
N GLN A 197 16.04 -10.25 -1.13
CA GLN A 197 16.29 -10.89 0.16
C GLN A 197 15.05 -10.77 1.03
N THR A 198 14.74 -11.79 1.81
CA THR A 198 13.53 -11.85 2.63
C THR A 198 13.82 -12.30 4.05
N GLY A 199 13.09 -11.74 4.99
CA GLY A 199 13.20 -12.09 6.41
C GLY A 199 12.39 -11.19 7.31
N THR A 200 12.47 -11.42 8.63
CA THR A 200 11.94 -10.47 9.60
C THR A 200 12.79 -9.20 9.61
N HIS A 201 12.25 -8.11 10.17
CA HIS A 201 13.00 -6.85 10.32
C HIS A 201 14.37 -7.08 10.97
N GLU A 202 14.43 -7.82 12.07
CA GLU A 202 15.66 -8.12 12.82
C GLU A 202 16.68 -8.90 11.97
N LYS A 203 16.20 -9.89 11.21
CA LYS A 203 17.06 -10.65 10.29
C LYS A 203 17.61 -9.74 9.20
N MET A 204 16.78 -8.88 8.61
CA MET A 204 17.22 -7.97 7.55
C MET A 204 18.25 -6.96 8.04
N LEU A 205 18.13 -6.45 9.28
CA LEU A 205 19.16 -5.62 9.90
C LEU A 205 20.52 -6.30 10.04
N GLN A 206 20.55 -7.63 10.14
CA GLN A 206 21.79 -8.40 10.29
C GLN A 206 22.44 -8.75 8.93
N ILE A 207 21.62 -9.06 7.92
CA ILE A 207 22.11 -9.63 6.64
C ILE A 207 22.20 -8.60 5.51
N VAL A 208 21.55 -7.43 5.64
CA VAL A 208 21.53 -6.38 4.60
C VAL A 208 22.05 -5.07 5.19
N PRO A 209 23.36 -4.76 5.01
CA PRO A 209 23.95 -3.55 5.56
C PRO A 209 23.28 -2.25 5.09
N GLU A 210 22.86 -2.20 3.83
CA GLU A 210 22.16 -1.06 3.23
C GLU A 210 20.82 -0.80 3.90
N TYR A 211 20.05 -1.86 4.17
CA TYR A 211 18.79 -1.80 4.91
C TYR A 211 19.03 -1.28 6.35
N ALA A 212 20.03 -1.82 7.02
CA ALA A 212 20.39 -1.41 8.39
C ALA A 212 20.79 0.07 8.45
N ASN A 213 21.56 0.55 7.48
CA ASN A 213 21.96 1.95 7.37
C ASN A 213 20.75 2.87 7.16
N LEU A 214 19.85 2.51 6.24
CA LEU A 214 18.64 3.28 6.01
C LEU A 214 17.74 3.33 7.25
N CYS A 215 17.59 2.23 7.97
CA CYS A 215 16.83 2.20 9.24
C CYS A 215 17.43 3.13 10.30
N LYS A 216 18.77 3.24 10.39
CA LYS A 216 19.44 4.18 11.30
C LYS A 216 19.13 5.63 10.93
N VAL A 217 19.27 5.99 9.65
CA VAL A 217 18.98 7.35 9.16
C VAL A 217 17.55 7.76 9.51
N TRP A 218 16.58 6.85 9.35
CA TRP A 218 15.18 7.11 9.68
C TRP A 218 14.94 7.27 11.20
N LYS A 219 15.69 6.55 12.06
CA LYS A 219 15.60 6.71 13.51
C LYS A 219 16.23 8.04 13.96
N GLU A 220 17.41 8.36 13.47
CA GLU A 220 18.12 9.61 13.81
C GLU A 220 17.40 10.86 13.29
N GLY A 221 16.81 10.82 12.09
CA GLY A 221 16.00 11.92 11.56
C GLY A 221 14.69 12.14 12.31
N ALA A 222 14.19 11.15 13.02
CA ALA A 222 12.98 11.24 13.83
C ALA A 222 13.20 11.93 15.18
N ASP A 223 14.44 11.95 15.70
CA ASP A 223 14.80 12.61 16.97
C ASP A 223 15.03 14.13 16.79
N HIS A 224 14.98 14.62 15.55
CA HIS A 224 15.22 16.03 15.20
C HIS A 224 14.03 16.73 14.54
N ALA A 225 12.86 16.08 14.43
CA ALA A 225 11.60 16.61 13.90
C ALA A 225 10.54 16.74 15.00
#